data_16fd1c369775efe803bb0014a593b461
#
_entry.id   16fd1c369775efe803bb0014a593b461
#
_cell.length_a   1.000
_cell.length_b   1.000
_cell.length_c   1.000
_cell.angle_alpha   90.00
_cell.angle_beta   90.00
_cell.angle_gamma   90.00
#
_symmetry.space_group_name_H-M   'P 1'
#
loop_
_entity.id
_entity.type
_entity.pdbx_description
1 polymer ?
#
loop_
_entity_poly.entity_id
_entity_poly.type
_entity_poly.pdbx_seq_one_letter_code
_entity_poly.pdbx_strand_id
1 'polypeptide(L)'
;MIHRISIAARTDQPQLAIHLGEQLDTSSLPAALVSRRARVHLDLAAAYACSPGNDPAAVLHLLEAERIAPQTVHVHGRTRHLIGDLLTRERRAVTPGLRALAERAGIAA
;
A
#
# COMPACT_ATOMS: atom_id res chain seq x y z
N MET A 1 -9.96 11.31 9.65
CA MET A 1 -8.74 11.46 8.84
C MET A 1 -8.43 10.21 8.02
N ILE A 2 -8.40 9.02 8.61
CA ILE A 2 -8.16 7.77 7.87
C ILE A 2 -9.20 7.60 6.75
N HIS A 3 -10.47 7.89 7.04
CA HIS A 3 -11.54 7.80 6.06
C HIS A 3 -11.32 8.74 4.86
N ARG A 4 -10.77 9.94 5.10
CA ARG A 4 -10.48 10.91 4.03
C ARG A 4 -9.39 10.41 3.11
N ILE A 5 -8.38 9.71 3.63
CA ILE A 5 -7.33 9.11 2.80
C ILE A 5 -7.94 8.08 1.85
N SER A 6 -8.80 7.20 2.36
CA SER A 6 -9.46 6.18 1.54
C SER A 6 -10.31 6.80 0.44
N ILE A 7 -11.08 7.86 0.74
CA ILE A 7 -11.91 8.55 -0.24
C ILE A 7 -11.03 9.19 -1.32
N ALA A 8 -9.96 9.89 -0.93
CA ALA A 8 -9.06 10.54 -1.87
C ALA A 8 -8.43 9.53 -2.83
N ALA A 9 -7.98 8.38 -2.34
CA ALA A 9 -7.39 7.33 -3.17
C ALA A 9 -8.41 6.75 -4.15
N ARG A 10 -9.66 6.55 -3.71
CA ARG A 10 -10.72 5.98 -4.55
C ARG A 10 -11.23 6.93 -5.63
N THR A 11 -11.06 8.22 -5.43
CA THR A 11 -11.53 9.25 -6.38
C THR A 11 -10.41 9.76 -7.29
N ASP A 12 -9.32 9.01 -7.41
CA ASP A 12 -8.17 9.36 -8.24
C ASP A 12 -7.54 10.69 -7.88
N GLN A 13 -7.45 10.98 -6.58
CA GLN A 13 -6.76 12.15 -6.04
C GLN A 13 -5.51 11.71 -5.27
N PRO A 14 -4.52 11.08 -5.95
CA PRO A 14 -3.40 10.47 -5.26
C PRO A 14 -2.54 11.48 -4.48
N GLN A 15 -2.37 12.69 -5.00
CA GLN A 15 -1.57 13.70 -4.31
C GLN A 15 -2.22 14.12 -2.99
N LEU A 16 -3.54 14.24 -2.96
CA LEU A 16 -4.25 14.55 -1.74
C LEU A 16 -4.14 13.39 -0.74
N ALA A 17 -4.28 12.15 -1.19
CA ALA A 17 -4.16 10.98 -0.33
C ALA A 17 -2.77 10.88 0.28
N ILE A 18 -1.72 11.11 -0.50
CA ILE A 18 -0.35 11.09 -0.03
C ILE A 18 -0.15 12.17 1.04
N HIS A 19 -0.59 13.39 0.77
CA HIS A 19 -0.45 14.50 1.70
C HIS A 19 -1.16 14.21 3.03
N LEU A 20 -2.40 13.74 2.96
CA LEU A 20 -3.16 13.40 4.17
C LEU A 20 -2.49 12.27 4.96
N GLY A 21 -1.94 11.27 4.26
CA GLY A 21 -1.25 10.16 4.89
C GLY A 21 0.04 10.58 5.57
N GLU A 22 0.80 11.49 4.98
CA GLU A 22 2.05 11.99 5.55
C GLU A 22 1.83 12.80 6.82
N GLN A 23 0.66 13.42 6.96
CA GLN A 23 0.31 14.16 8.17
C GLN A 23 -0.19 13.25 9.30
N LEU A 24 -0.43 11.97 9.01
CA LEU A 24 -0.97 11.03 9.98
C LEU A 24 0.15 10.18 10.58
N ASP A 25 0.37 10.32 11.88
CA ASP A 25 1.32 9.48 12.59
C ASP A 25 0.67 8.14 12.93
N THR A 26 0.86 7.14 12.05
CA THR A 26 0.27 5.82 12.23
C THR A 26 0.86 5.05 13.41
N SER A 27 2.08 5.39 13.84
CA SER A 27 2.74 4.70 14.96
C SER A 27 2.10 5.05 16.30
N SER A 28 1.40 6.18 16.40
CA SER A 28 0.72 6.60 17.62
C SER A 28 -0.66 5.99 17.81
N LEU A 29 -1.18 5.25 16.81
CA LEU A 29 -2.51 4.64 16.90
C LEU A 29 -2.51 3.50 17.93
N PRO A 30 -3.60 3.35 18.71
CA PRO A 30 -3.72 2.22 19.64
C PRO A 30 -3.62 0.87 18.94
N ALA A 31 -3.14 -0.14 19.66
CA ALA A 31 -3.02 -1.49 19.12
C ALA A 31 -4.36 -2.05 18.61
N ALA A 32 -5.48 -1.67 19.22
CA ALA A 32 -6.82 -2.07 18.79
C ALA A 32 -7.16 -1.56 17.38
N LEU A 33 -6.41 -0.59 16.87
CA LEU A 33 -6.62 -0.03 15.53
C LEU A 33 -5.63 -0.58 14.49
N VAL A 34 -5.03 -1.74 14.76
CA VAL A 34 -4.05 -2.37 13.86
C VAL A 34 -4.59 -2.52 12.43
N SER A 35 -5.84 -2.96 12.28
CA SER A 35 -6.45 -3.07 10.95
C SER A 35 -6.53 -1.75 10.22
N ARG A 36 -6.81 -0.66 10.93
CA ARG A 36 -6.86 0.67 10.34
C ARG A 36 -5.48 1.16 9.96
N ARG A 37 -4.45 0.84 10.75
CA ARG A 37 -3.07 1.18 10.40
C ARG A 37 -2.66 0.50 9.09
N ALA A 38 -2.95 -0.79 8.96
CA ALA A 38 -2.69 -1.51 7.74
C ALA A 38 -3.43 -0.87 6.56
N ARG A 39 -4.68 -0.49 6.75
CA ARG A 39 -5.50 0.14 5.71
C ARG A 39 -4.92 1.47 5.25
N VAL A 40 -4.40 2.29 6.17
CA VAL A 40 -3.75 3.54 5.80
C VAL A 40 -2.58 3.27 4.86
N HIS A 41 -1.74 2.29 5.18
CA HIS A 41 -0.61 1.95 4.31
C HIS A 41 -1.07 1.40 2.96
N LEU A 42 -2.14 0.60 2.91
CA LEU A 42 -2.69 0.12 1.65
C LEU A 42 -3.23 1.26 0.78
N ASP A 43 -3.93 2.22 1.39
CA ASP A 43 -4.44 3.38 0.66
C ASP A 43 -3.31 4.27 0.14
N LEU A 44 -2.25 4.46 0.94
CA LEU A 44 -1.05 5.18 0.51
C LEU A 44 -0.34 4.45 -0.63
N ALA A 45 -0.23 3.13 -0.54
CA ALA A 45 0.37 2.34 -1.61
C ALA A 45 -0.37 2.53 -2.93
N ALA A 46 -1.71 2.48 -2.89
CA ALA A 46 -2.52 2.70 -4.09
C ALA A 46 -2.32 4.10 -4.66
N ALA A 47 -2.25 5.12 -3.80
CA ALA A 47 -2.03 6.48 -4.24
C ALA A 47 -0.65 6.67 -4.88
N TYR A 48 0.40 6.13 -4.26
CA TYR A 48 1.75 6.21 -4.83
C TYR A 48 1.85 5.45 -6.15
N ALA A 49 1.19 4.30 -6.26
CA ALA A 49 1.21 3.51 -7.50
C ALA A 49 0.55 4.25 -8.68
N CYS A 50 -0.36 5.18 -8.40
CA CYS A 50 -0.98 6.01 -9.43
C CYS A 50 -0.12 7.20 -9.86
N SER A 51 0.96 7.48 -9.13
CA SER A 51 1.84 8.62 -9.42
C SER A 51 3.12 8.14 -10.10
N PRO A 52 3.47 8.67 -11.28
CA PRO A 52 4.68 8.23 -11.98
C PRO A 52 5.93 8.35 -11.11
N GLY A 53 6.78 7.33 -11.13
CA GLY A 53 8.04 7.33 -10.41
C GLY A 53 7.94 7.01 -8.92
N ASN A 54 6.75 6.72 -8.39
CA ASN A 54 6.53 6.48 -6.96
C ASN A 54 6.31 5.00 -6.63
N ASP A 55 6.58 4.08 -7.55
CA ASP A 55 6.45 2.65 -7.28
C ASP A 55 7.27 2.18 -6.07
N PRO A 56 8.51 2.67 -5.84
CA PRO A 56 9.25 2.28 -4.64
C PRO A 56 8.51 2.62 -3.34
N ALA A 57 7.90 3.80 -3.27
CA ALA A 57 7.11 4.19 -2.10
C ALA A 57 5.88 3.31 -1.95
N ALA A 58 5.21 2.96 -3.04
CA ALA A 58 4.08 2.05 -3.02
C ALA A 58 4.48 0.70 -2.43
N VAL A 59 5.60 0.15 -2.87
CA VAL A 59 6.10 -1.14 -2.37
C VAL A 59 6.43 -1.07 -0.89
N LEU A 60 7.06 0.01 -0.44
CA LEU A 60 7.38 0.17 0.98
C LEU A 60 6.13 0.18 1.86
N HIS A 61 5.08 0.87 1.42
CA HIS A 61 3.81 0.88 2.16
C HIS A 61 3.12 -0.48 2.14
N LEU A 62 3.20 -1.22 1.02
CA LEU A 62 2.67 -2.57 0.95
C LEU A 62 3.39 -3.50 1.93
N LEU A 63 4.72 -3.41 2.00
CA LEU A 63 5.51 -4.21 2.92
C LEU A 63 5.20 -3.88 4.37
N GLU A 64 4.99 -2.59 4.68
CA GLU A 64 4.61 -2.18 6.02
C GLU A 64 3.22 -2.67 6.39
N ALA A 65 2.27 -2.60 5.47
CA ALA A 65 0.92 -3.15 5.68
C ALA A 65 0.98 -4.65 5.94
N GLU A 66 1.80 -5.37 5.19
CA GLU A 66 1.98 -6.81 5.39
C GLU A 66 2.58 -7.11 6.75
N ARG A 67 3.54 -6.32 7.20
CA ARG A 67 4.12 -6.49 8.53
C ARG A 67 3.08 -6.34 9.63
N ILE A 68 2.16 -5.37 9.45
CA ILE A 68 1.11 -5.08 10.44
C ILE A 68 0.00 -6.14 10.40
N ALA A 69 -0.48 -6.49 9.22
CA ALA A 69 -1.62 -7.38 9.04
C ALA A 69 -1.44 -8.25 7.77
N PRO A 70 -0.61 -9.31 7.85
CA PRO A 70 -0.27 -10.11 6.67
C PRO A 70 -1.48 -10.68 5.94
N GLN A 71 -2.48 -11.19 6.67
CA GLN A 71 -3.64 -11.78 6.03
C GLN A 71 -4.46 -10.77 5.25
N THR A 72 -4.57 -9.55 5.77
CA THR A 72 -5.29 -8.48 5.07
C THR A 72 -4.65 -8.23 3.70
N VAL A 73 -3.32 -8.12 3.65
CA VAL A 73 -2.61 -7.91 2.39
C VAL A 73 -2.76 -9.10 1.44
N HIS A 74 -2.65 -10.31 1.97
CA HIS A 74 -2.63 -11.51 1.14
C HIS A 74 -3.98 -11.88 0.53
N VAL A 75 -5.09 -11.47 1.15
CA VAL A 75 -6.44 -11.85 0.69
C VAL A 75 -7.26 -10.71 0.09
N HIS A 76 -6.87 -9.47 0.34
CA HIS A 76 -7.64 -8.31 -0.13
C HIS A 76 -7.51 -8.15 -1.65
N GLY A 77 -8.64 -8.27 -2.36
CA GLY A 77 -8.63 -8.31 -3.84
C GLY A 77 -7.98 -7.11 -4.50
N ARG A 78 -8.28 -5.89 -4.06
CA ARG A 78 -7.68 -4.67 -4.61
C ARG A 78 -6.17 -4.64 -4.39
N THR A 79 -5.73 -5.08 -3.22
CA THR A 79 -4.30 -5.12 -2.90
C THR A 79 -3.58 -6.15 -3.79
N ARG A 80 -4.16 -7.32 -3.98
CA ARG A 80 -3.61 -8.35 -4.87
C ARG A 80 -3.50 -7.83 -6.30
N HIS A 81 -4.52 -7.14 -6.77
CA HIS A 81 -4.53 -6.53 -8.10
C HIS A 81 -3.43 -5.47 -8.23
N LEU A 82 -3.27 -4.63 -7.20
CA LEU A 82 -2.23 -3.62 -7.16
C LEU A 82 -0.83 -4.24 -7.24
N ILE A 83 -0.60 -5.32 -6.48
CA ILE A 83 0.69 -6.03 -6.52
C ILE A 83 0.95 -6.56 -7.93
N GLY A 84 -0.07 -7.14 -8.56
CA GLY A 84 0.04 -7.63 -9.95
C GLY A 84 0.41 -6.51 -10.92
N ASP A 85 -0.23 -5.35 -10.79
CA ASP A 85 0.08 -4.19 -11.64
C ASP A 85 1.52 -3.73 -11.44
N LEU A 86 1.97 -3.65 -10.20
CA LEU A 86 3.36 -3.25 -9.90
C LEU A 86 4.36 -4.25 -10.49
N LEU A 87 4.04 -5.54 -10.46
CA LEU A 87 4.91 -6.57 -11.05
C LEU A 87 5.08 -6.39 -12.55
N THR A 88 4.06 -5.92 -13.27
CA THR A 88 4.15 -5.74 -14.73
C THR A 88 5.17 -4.67 -15.13
N ARG A 89 5.49 -3.75 -14.22
CA ARG A 89 6.48 -2.70 -14.47
C ARG A 89 7.64 -2.74 -13.48
N GLU A 90 7.90 -3.92 -12.91
CA GLU A 90 8.94 -4.12 -11.91
C GLU A 90 10.34 -3.81 -12.44
N ARG A 91 11.10 -3.07 -11.62
CA ARG A 91 12.54 -2.92 -11.76
C ARG A 91 13.15 -3.32 -10.43
N ARG A 92 13.83 -4.46 -10.38
CA ARG A 92 14.29 -5.06 -9.11
C ARG A 92 15.15 -4.12 -8.27
N ALA A 93 15.96 -3.28 -8.90
CA ALA A 93 16.81 -2.33 -8.18
C ALA A 93 16.01 -1.21 -7.54
N VAL A 94 14.81 -0.91 -8.05
CA VAL A 94 13.98 0.21 -7.62
C VAL A 94 12.87 -0.24 -6.68
N THR A 95 12.37 -1.46 -6.86
CA THR A 95 11.29 -2.02 -6.04
C THR A 95 11.71 -3.31 -5.34
N PRO A 96 12.75 -3.26 -4.47
CA PRO A 96 13.17 -4.45 -3.75
C PRO A 96 12.06 -4.99 -2.86
N GLY A 97 11.97 -6.30 -2.77
CA GLY A 97 10.95 -6.95 -1.93
C GLY A 97 9.61 -7.19 -2.59
N LEU A 98 9.33 -6.55 -3.73
CA LEU A 98 8.03 -6.71 -4.41
C LEU A 98 7.79 -8.15 -4.85
N ARG A 99 8.76 -8.78 -5.46
CA ARG A 99 8.61 -10.16 -5.94
C ARG A 99 8.41 -11.15 -4.79
N ALA A 100 9.15 -10.98 -3.69
CA ALA A 100 8.98 -11.80 -2.51
C ALA A 100 7.59 -11.61 -1.88
N LEU A 101 7.10 -10.37 -1.84
CA LEU A 101 5.75 -10.08 -1.37
C LEU A 101 4.70 -10.80 -2.24
N ALA A 102 4.86 -10.74 -3.55
CA ALA A 102 3.94 -11.41 -4.47
C ALA A 102 3.94 -12.93 -4.24
N GLU A 103 5.10 -13.51 -4.03
CA GLU A 103 5.22 -14.94 -3.74
C GLU A 103 4.49 -15.31 -2.45
N ARG A 104 4.67 -14.52 -1.38
CA ARG A 104 3.98 -14.78 -0.11
C ARG A 104 2.47 -14.65 -0.23
N ALA A 105 2.01 -13.76 -1.11
CA ALA A 105 0.58 -13.58 -1.37
C ALA A 105 0.01 -14.58 -2.39
N GLY A 106 0.86 -15.44 -2.95
CA GLY A 106 0.41 -16.42 -3.95
C GLY A 106 0.07 -15.80 -5.30
N ILE A 107 0.71 -14.70 -5.67
CA ILE A 107 0.49 -14.02 -6.95
C ILE A 107 1.58 -14.42 -7.92
N ALA A 108 1.18 -14.97 -9.06
CA ALA A 108 2.12 -15.34 -10.12
C ALA A 108 2.66 -14.09 -10.82
N ALA A 109 3.93 -14.10 -11.11
CA ALA A 109 4.57 -13.03 -11.86
C ALA A 109 4.21 -13.09 -13.35
#